data_89652ff7e0e33e5513cf5c6b8aaac0c9
#
_entry.id   89652ff7e0e33e5513cf5c6b8aaac0c9
#
_cell.length_a   1.000
_cell.length_b   1.000
_cell.length_c   1.000
_cell.angle_alpha   90.00
_cell.angle_beta   90.00
_cell.angle_gamma   90.00
#
_symmetry.space_group_name_H-M   'P 1'
#
loop_
_entity.id
_entity.type
_entity.pdbx_description
1 polymer ?
#
loop_
_entity_poly.entity_id
_entity_poly.type
_entity_poly.pdbx_seq_one_letter_code
_entity_poly.pdbx_strand_id
1 'polypeptide(L)'
;PLEIEELEDGDKAVTLDKYQTKPTRITDDELYSLSYDKKATVIERHKEAISEKKYSRAIHAIAPNENSTATPVILTSGEASEGRKIMTRKDIVRLKKLFDKNKVPKAGRCLVLCSDHVADLLENDQKFYNQYYNAESGKINKVLGFEIYEYDDCPYYNATTLKKVAYGSVPADTDMQASIAFSPTRMMKANGSVKTYASEAKNNPTTQENLISFRTYSICLPLKNEAMGAIVSAKVTASAGDNK
;
A
#
# COMPACT_ATOMS: atom_id res chain seq x y z
N PRO A 1 19.18 -20.50 41.00
CA PRO A 1 18.71 -21.24 39.84
C PRO A 1 17.98 -20.28 38.91
N LEU A 2 18.29 -20.31 37.59
CA LEU A 2 17.54 -19.60 36.59
C LEU A 2 16.22 -20.37 36.37
N GLU A 3 15.10 -19.64 36.40
CA GLU A 3 13.81 -20.20 36.01
C GLU A 3 13.81 -20.48 34.49
N ILE A 4 13.38 -21.67 34.11
CA ILE A 4 13.27 -22.10 32.72
C ILE A 4 11.86 -21.72 32.29
N GLU A 5 11.74 -20.78 31.34
CA GLU A 5 10.48 -20.40 30.69
C GLU A 5 10.24 -21.35 29.51
N GLU A 6 9.14 -22.08 29.53
CA GLU A 6 8.69 -22.87 28.38
C GLU A 6 7.96 -21.95 27.40
N LEU A 7 8.42 -21.93 26.16
CA LEU A 7 7.74 -21.22 25.06
C LEU A 7 6.56 -22.08 24.58
N GLU A 8 5.35 -21.60 24.83
CA GLU A 8 4.14 -22.15 24.20
C GLU A 8 3.98 -21.58 22.79
N ASP A 9 4.19 -22.39 21.78
CA ASP A 9 3.93 -22.06 20.39
C ASP A 9 2.47 -22.35 20.03
N GLY A 10 1.72 -21.31 19.72
CA GLY A 10 0.33 -21.41 19.25
C GLY A 10 0.23 -21.35 17.74
N ASP A 11 -0.36 -22.37 17.13
CA ASP A 11 -0.63 -22.40 15.69
C ASP A 11 -1.91 -21.62 15.35
N LYS A 12 -1.81 -20.67 14.40
CA LYS A 12 -2.95 -19.96 13.85
C LYS A 12 -3.09 -20.24 12.36
N ALA A 13 -4.14 -20.91 11.96
CA ALA A 13 -4.44 -21.14 10.56
C ALA A 13 -4.78 -19.83 9.85
N VAL A 14 -4.13 -19.57 8.72
CA VAL A 14 -4.35 -18.39 7.90
C VAL A 14 -4.76 -18.82 6.49
N THR A 15 -5.90 -18.32 6.02
CA THR A 15 -6.39 -18.59 4.65
C THR A 15 -5.80 -17.56 3.69
N LEU A 16 -5.18 -18.04 2.60
CA LEU A 16 -4.63 -17.18 1.56
C LEU A 16 -5.75 -16.59 0.69
N ASP A 17 -5.61 -15.30 0.35
CA ASP A 17 -6.48 -14.64 -0.61
C ASP A 17 -6.18 -15.15 -2.03
N LYS A 18 -7.24 -15.43 -2.81
CA LYS A 18 -7.15 -15.88 -4.19
C LYS A 18 -7.21 -14.70 -5.14
N TYR A 19 -6.21 -14.58 -6.01
CA TYR A 19 -6.16 -13.62 -7.10
C TYR A 19 -6.22 -14.36 -8.42
N GLN A 20 -7.21 -14.05 -9.25
CA GLN A 20 -7.43 -14.70 -10.54
C GLN A 20 -7.85 -13.67 -11.57
N THR A 21 -7.23 -13.73 -12.76
CA THR A 21 -7.64 -12.91 -13.90
C THR A 21 -8.78 -13.59 -14.66
N LYS A 22 -9.60 -12.78 -15.33
CA LYS A 22 -10.56 -13.30 -16.30
C LYS A 22 -9.78 -13.87 -17.50
N PRO A 23 -10.21 -14.99 -18.12
CA PRO A 23 -9.58 -15.48 -19.33
C PRO A 23 -9.64 -14.43 -20.43
N THR A 24 -8.50 -14.18 -21.08
CA THR A 24 -8.44 -13.32 -22.27
C THR A 24 -8.34 -14.19 -23.51
N ARG A 25 -9.16 -13.88 -24.48
CA ARG A 25 -9.24 -14.54 -25.78
C ARG A 25 -8.28 -13.86 -26.77
N ILE A 26 -7.55 -14.68 -27.50
CA ILE A 26 -6.68 -14.26 -28.61
C ILE A 26 -6.98 -15.20 -29.78
N THR A 27 -7.49 -14.68 -30.88
CA THR A 27 -7.77 -15.48 -32.08
C THR A 27 -6.48 -15.77 -32.85
N ASP A 28 -6.44 -16.85 -33.61
CA ASP A 28 -5.30 -17.16 -34.46
C ASP A 28 -5.07 -16.07 -35.51
N ASP A 29 -6.12 -15.51 -36.13
CA ASP A 29 -6.02 -14.41 -37.08
C ASP A 29 -5.30 -13.20 -36.50
N GLU A 30 -5.55 -12.87 -35.22
CA GLU A 30 -4.85 -11.78 -34.53
C GLU A 30 -3.37 -12.07 -34.32
N LEU A 31 -2.97 -13.31 -34.09
CA LEU A 31 -1.56 -13.68 -33.94
C LEU A 31 -0.79 -13.55 -35.24
N TYR A 32 -1.44 -13.83 -36.39
CA TYR A 32 -0.80 -13.73 -37.72
C TYR A 32 -0.86 -12.33 -38.32
N SER A 33 -1.89 -11.55 -38.00
CA SER A 33 -2.11 -10.23 -38.60
C SER A 33 -1.35 -9.08 -37.90
N LEU A 34 -0.93 -9.27 -36.65
CA LEU A 34 -0.25 -8.23 -35.88
C LEU A 34 1.26 -8.30 -36.01
N SER A 35 1.91 -7.14 -36.07
CA SER A 35 3.36 -6.98 -36.15
C SER A 35 4.08 -7.19 -34.81
N TYR A 36 3.36 -7.45 -33.72
CA TYR A 36 3.89 -7.65 -32.36
C TYR A 36 3.35 -8.92 -31.73
N ASP A 37 4.07 -9.43 -30.72
CA ASP A 37 3.63 -10.60 -29.95
C ASP A 37 2.49 -10.23 -28.98
N LYS A 38 1.25 -10.38 -29.49
CA LYS A 38 0.03 -10.13 -28.69
C LYS A 38 -0.05 -11.05 -27.47
N LYS A 39 0.43 -12.29 -27.57
CA LYS A 39 0.39 -13.26 -26.47
C LYS A 39 1.26 -12.81 -25.31
N ALA A 40 2.50 -12.36 -25.58
CA ALA A 40 3.39 -11.81 -24.57
C ALA A 40 2.82 -10.57 -23.90
N THR A 41 2.25 -9.64 -24.68
CA THR A 41 1.59 -8.43 -24.16
C THR A 41 0.41 -8.75 -23.24
N VAL A 42 -0.42 -9.73 -23.60
CA VAL A 42 -1.55 -10.17 -22.76
C VAL A 42 -1.05 -10.80 -21.45
N ILE A 43 -0.01 -11.61 -21.51
CA ILE A 43 0.63 -12.21 -20.33
C ILE A 43 1.14 -11.13 -19.38
N GLU A 44 1.83 -10.11 -19.88
CA GLU A 44 2.32 -8.99 -19.06
C GLU A 44 1.18 -8.22 -18.39
N ARG A 45 0.14 -7.85 -19.15
CA ARG A 45 -1.04 -7.17 -18.59
C ARG A 45 -1.71 -7.98 -17.47
N HIS A 46 -1.79 -9.29 -17.60
CA HIS A 46 -2.32 -10.14 -16.53
C HIS A 46 -1.44 -10.15 -15.28
N LYS A 47 -0.10 -10.18 -15.45
CA LYS A 47 0.85 -10.10 -14.34
C LYS A 47 0.76 -8.76 -13.61
N GLU A 48 0.70 -7.66 -14.37
CA GLU A 48 0.55 -6.31 -13.84
C GLU A 48 -0.73 -6.18 -13.02
N ALA A 49 -1.89 -6.56 -13.58
CA ALA A 49 -3.17 -6.50 -12.90
C ALA A 49 -3.23 -7.32 -11.59
N ILE A 50 -2.61 -8.51 -11.58
CA ILE A 50 -2.49 -9.32 -10.36
C ILE A 50 -1.58 -8.63 -9.34
N SER A 51 -0.45 -8.09 -9.78
CA SER A 51 0.53 -7.42 -8.90
C SER A 51 -0.06 -6.18 -8.27
N GLU A 52 -0.72 -5.33 -9.05
CA GLU A 52 -1.41 -4.13 -8.60
C GLU A 52 -2.43 -4.48 -7.51
N LYS A 53 -3.35 -5.41 -7.79
CA LYS A 53 -4.38 -5.82 -6.83
C LYS A 53 -3.82 -6.44 -5.55
N LYS A 54 -2.74 -7.23 -5.70
CA LYS A 54 -2.04 -7.86 -4.58
C LYS A 54 -1.36 -6.83 -3.67
N TYR A 55 -0.69 -5.82 -4.25
CA TYR A 55 -0.01 -4.79 -3.47
C TYR A 55 -0.99 -3.82 -2.81
N SER A 56 -2.04 -3.41 -3.51
CA SER A 56 -3.13 -2.62 -2.95
C SER A 56 -3.78 -3.32 -1.74
N ARG A 57 -4.07 -4.61 -1.87
CA ARG A 57 -4.62 -5.40 -0.76
C ARG A 57 -3.63 -5.54 0.40
N ALA A 58 -2.34 -5.72 0.10
CA ALA A 58 -1.30 -5.86 1.11
C ALA A 58 -1.12 -4.57 1.94
N ILE A 59 -1.00 -3.40 1.30
CA ILE A 59 -0.84 -2.13 2.01
C ILE A 59 -2.08 -1.82 2.86
N HIS A 60 -3.28 -2.13 2.37
CA HIS A 60 -4.50 -2.00 3.14
C HIS A 60 -4.53 -2.95 4.36
N ALA A 61 -4.05 -4.19 4.21
CA ALA A 61 -4.06 -5.18 5.29
C ALA A 61 -3.06 -4.83 6.41
N ILE A 62 -1.89 -4.26 6.09
CA ILE A 62 -0.88 -3.83 7.07
C ILE A 62 -1.15 -2.44 7.65
N ALA A 63 -2.14 -1.72 7.15
CA ALA A 63 -2.54 -0.42 7.67
C ALA A 63 -3.41 -0.57 8.92
N PRO A 64 -3.24 0.27 9.96
CA PRO A 64 -4.07 0.25 11.16
C PRO A 64 -5.56 0.35 10.85
N ASN A 65 -6.43 -0.35 11.60
CA ASN A 65 -7.88 -0.23 11.41
C ASN A 65 -8.44 1.05 12.03
N GLU A 66 -7.86 1.44 13.17
CA GLU A 66 -8.25 2.65 13.91
C GLU A 66 -7.08 3.16 14.74
N ASN A 67 -7.21 4.37 15.25
CA ASN A 67 -6.22 4.97 16.14
C ASN A 67 -6.25 4.33 17.52
N SER A 68 -5.13 3.81 17.96
CA SER A 68 -4.92 3.32 19.32
C SER A 68 -3.48 3.59 19.79
N THR A 69 -3.20 3.32 21.05
CA THR A 69 -1.84 3.43 21.59
C THR A 69 -0.87 2.49 20.87
N ALA A 70 -1.33 1.28 20.52
CA ALA A 70 -0.55 0.27 19.83
C ALA A 70 -0.44 0.56 18.30
N THR A 71 -1.49 1.09 17.71
CA THR A 71 -1.60 1.38 16.28
C THR A 71 -1.86 2.86 16.04
N PRO A 72 -0.84 3.73 16.14
CA PRO A 72 -1.05 5.18 16.06
C PRO A 72 -1.48 5.61 14.66
N VAL A 73 -2.58 6.34 14.59
CA VAL A 73 -3.04 7.07 13.41
C VAL A 73 -3.03 8.55 13.75
N ILE A 74 -2.19 9.32 13.08
CA ILE A 74 -2.02 10.75 13.35
C ILE A 74 -2.50 11.60 12.18
N LEU A 75 -2.97 12.80 12.48
CA LEU A 75 -3.32 13.81 11.48
C LEU A 75 -2.13 14.68 11.14
N THR A 76 -2.05 15.13 9.88
CA THR A 76 -1.09 16.13 9.43
C THR A 76 -1.28 17.46 10.16
N SER A 77 -0.18 18.19 10.38
CA SER A 77 -0.15 19.40 11.21
C SER A 77 0.30 20.66 10.47
N GLY A 78 0.51 20.59 9.17
CA GLY A 78 0.93 21.72 8.36
C GLY A 78 -0.17 22.75 8.11
N GLU A 79 0.11 23.70 7.25
CA GLU A 79 -0.84 24.72 6.81
C GLU A 79 -1.97 24.10 5.99
N ALA A 80 -3.06 24.85 5.85
CA ALA A 80 -4.20 24.42 5.05
C ALA A 80 -3.91 24.68 3.55
N SER A 81 -4.04 23.65 2.74
CA SER A 81 -3.96 23.71 1.28
C SER A 81 -4.97 22.75 0.66
N GLU A 82 -5.67 23.16 -0.38
CA GLU A 82 -6.62 22.32 -1.12
C GLU A 82 -7.66 21.57 -0.25
N GLY A 83 -8.15 22.24 0.81
CA GLY A 83 -9.16 21.66 1.72
C GLY A 83 -8.62 20.63 2.73
N ARG A 84 -7.30 20.44 2.77
CA ARG A 84 -6.60 19.57 3.73
C ARG A 84 -5.39 20.28 4.36
N LYS A 85 -4.87 19.75 5.45
CA LYS A 85 -3.59 20.19 6.00
C LYS A 85 -2.46 19.39 5.36
N ILE A 86 -1.43 20.11 4.91
CA ILE A 86 -0.24 19.51 4.30
C ILE A 86 0.57 18.68 5.31
N MET A 87 1.26 17.68 4.80
CA MET A 87 2.19 16.88 5.59
C MET A 87 3.50 17.63 5.81
N THR A 88 4.04 17.53 7.01
CA THR A 88 5.32 18.15 7.40
C THR A 88 6.30 17.13 7.96
N ARG A 89 7.60 17.47 7.98
CA ARG A 89 8.62 16.65 8.69
C ARG A 89 8.28 16.42 10.16
N LYS A 90 7.59 17.37 10.80
CA LYS A 90 7.15 17.23 12.19
C LYS A 90 6.23 16.04 12.39
N ASP A 91 5.39 15.73 11.41
CA ASP A 91 4.47 14.60 11.48
C ASP A 91 5.23 13.26 11.42
N ILE A 92 6.28 13.17 10.59
CA ILE A 92 7.18 12.00 10.57
C ILE A 92 7.88 11.83 11.92
N VAL A 93 8.36 12.92 12.52
CA VAL A 93 8.98 12.90 13.86
C VAL A 93 7.99 12.44 14.94
N ARG A 94 6.74 12.92 14.88
CA ARG A 94 5.67 12.49 15.80
C ARG A 94 5.40 11.00 15.68
N LEU A 95 5.27 10.48 14.46
CA LEU A 95 5.06 9.05 14.20
C LEU A 95 6.26 8.23 14.70
N LYS A 96 7.49 8.68 14.43
CA LYS A 96 8.71 8.04 14.94
C LYS A 96 8.70 7.93 16.46
N LYS A 97 8.35 9.01 17.17
CA LYS A 97 8.25 9.03 18.65
C LYS A 97 7.25 8.00 19.17
N LEU A 98 6.12 7.80 18.47
CA LEU A 98 5.11 6.79 18.83
C LEU A 98 5.64 5.37 18.60
N PHE A 99 6.34 5.13 17.50
CA PHE A 99 7.01 3.85 17.23
C PHE A 99 8.10 3.53 18.28
N ASP A 100 8.86 4.55 18.73
CA ASP A 100 9.86 4.37 19.78
C ASP A 100 9.21 4.04 21.13
N LYS A 101 8.08 4.65 21.48
CA LYS A 101 7.29 4.32 22.67
C LYS A 101 6.77 2.86 22.62
N ASN A 102 6.35 2.39 21.46
CA ASN A 102 5.87 1.02 21.25
C ASN A 102 7.02 0.01 21.09
N LYS A 103 8.28 0.42 21.35
CA LYS A 103 9.47 -0.45 21.25
C LYS A 103 9.59 -1.17 19.91
N VAL A 104 9.16 -0.53 18.82
CA VAL A 104 9.33 -1.06 17.46
C VAL A 104 10.82 -1.04 17.11
N PRO A 105 11.41 -2.09 16.53
CA PRO A 105 12.81 -2.08 16.09
C PRO A 105 13.11 -0.87 15.21
N LYS A 106 14.26 -0.21 15.44
CA LYS A 106 14.65 0.99 14.69
C LYS A 106 15.14 0.68 13.29
N ALA A 107 15.74 -0.50 13.11
CA ALA A 107 16.25 -0.94 11.82
C ALA A 107 15.11 -1.39 10.88
N GLY A 108 15.19 -0.98 9.62
CA GLY A 108 14.28 -1.44 8.57
C GLY A 108 12.84 -0.94 8.70
N ARG A 109 12.57 0.14 9.43
CA ARG A 109 11.24 0.77 9.42
C ARG A 109 10.94 1.31 8.03
N CYS A 110 9.79 1.02 7.50
CA CYS A 110 9.31 1.51 6.21
C CYS A 110 8.22 2.55 6.42
N LEU A 111 8.19 3.56 5.54
CA LEU A 111 7.11 4.53 5.43
C LEU A 111 6.73 4.63 3.95
N VAL A 112 5.52 4.21 3.63
CA VAL A 112 4.93 4.31 2.29
C VAL A 112 4.13 5.59 2.24
N LEU A 113 4.57 6.52 1.41
CA LEU A 113 3.92 7.81 1.22
C LEU A 113 2.89 7.74 0.10
N CYS A 114 1.74 8.35 0.30
CA CYS A 114 0.80 8.64 -0.79
C CYS A 114 1.26 9.86 -1.59
N SER A 115 0.78 10.00 -2.82
CA SER A 115 1.20 11.05 -3.75
C SER A 115 1.04 12.46 -3.18
N ASP A 116 -0.06 12.74 -2.48
CA ASP A 116 -0.31 14.04 -1.84
C ASP A 116 0.76 14.41 -0.81
N HIS A 117 1.15 13.43 0.02
CA HIS A 117 2.17 13.67 1.05
C HIS A 117 3.58 13.80 0.48
N VAL A 118 3.86 13.15 -0.65
CA VAL A 118 5.12 13.34 -1.39
C VAL A 118 5.19 14.76 -1.94
N ALA A 119 4.12 15.24 -2.62
CA ALA A 119 4.04 16.59 -3.13
C ALA A 119 4.20 17.62 -2.01
N ASP A 120 3.48 17.46 -0.89
CA ASP A 120 3.58 18.33 0.27
C ASP A 120 5.02 18.50 0.77
N LEU A 121 5.76 17.39 0.90
CA LEU A 121 7.14 17.40 1.40
C LEU A 121 8.13 18.01 0.42
N LEU A 122 7.93 17.81 -0.88
CA LEU A 122 8.82 18.34 -1.93
C LEU A 122 8.59 19.83 -2.20
N GLU A 123 7.33 20.27 -2.19
CA GLU A 123 6.98 21.67 -2.51
C GLU A 123 7.20 22.60 -1.32
N ASN A 124 6.79 22.19 -0.12
CA ASN A 124 6.74 23.09 1.03
C ASN A 124 7.97 23.02 1.92
N ASP A 125 8.91 22.08 1.72
CA ASP A 125 10.10 21.94 2.54
C ASP A 125 11.39 21.87 1.72
N GLN A 126 11.94 23.02 1.36
CA GLN A 126 13.19 23.13 0.60
C GLN A 126 14.36 22.39 1.27
N LYS A 127 14.38 22.33 2.62
CA LYS A 127 15.43 21.59 3.35
C LYS A 127 15.25 20.10 3.19
N PHE A 128 14.00 19.63 3.16
CA PHE A 128 13.69 18.22 2.89
C PHE A 128 14.12 17.84 1.48
N TYR A 129 13.75 18.64 0.48
CA TYR A 129 14.15 18.46 -0.91
C TYR A 129 15.67 18.33 -1.04
N ASN A 130 16.44 19.27 -0.51
CA ASN A 130 17.90 19.28 -0.64
C ASN A 130 18.60 18.14 0.10
N GLN A 131 18.03 17.64 1.22
CA GLN A 131 18.69 16.63 2.06
C GLN A 131 18.29 15.21 1.71
N TYR A 132 17.07 14.98 1.30
CA TYR A 132 16.50 13.64 1.20
C TYR A 132 16.07 13.23 -0.20
N TYR A 133 15.83 14.19 -1.09
CA TYR A 133 15.41 13.90 -2.47
C TYR A 133 16.64 13.81 -3.39
N ASN A 134 16.70 12.72 -4.16
CA ASN A 134 17.70 12.54 -5.21
C ASN A 134 17.07 12.85 -6.57
N ALA A 135 17.38 14.02 -7.13
CA ALA A 135 16.82 14.48 -8.42
C ALA A 135 17.19 13.58 -9.60
N GLU A 136 18.35 12.89 -9.57
CA GLU A 136 18.75 11.99 -10.65
C GLU A 136 17.94 10.70 -10.69
N SER A 137 17.64 10.12 -9.50
CA SER A 137 16.88 8.88 -9.40
C SER A 137 15.38 9.08 -9.19
N GLY A 138 14.94 10.33 -8.91
CA GLY A 138 13.55 10.63 -8.58
C GLY A 138 13.07 9.98 -7.27
N LYS A 139 13.98 9.61 -6.36
CA LYS A 139 13.63 8.88 -5.15
C LYS A 139 13.95 9.66 -3.88
N ILE A 140 13.11 9.48 -2.86
CA ILE A 140 13.38 9.98 -1.52
C ILE A 140 14.24 8.97 -0.77
N ASN A 141 15.36 9.43 -0.23
CA ASN A 141 16.27 8.64 0.59
C ASN A 141 15.66 8.36 1.98
N LYS A 142 16.39 7.60 2.82
CA LYS A 142 15.98 7.35 4.21
C LYS A 142 15.75 8.65 4.97
N VAL A 143 14.58 8.80 5.56
CA VAL A 143 14.19 9.99 6.33
C VAL A 143 13.97 9.60 7.78
N LEU A 144 14.73 10.21 8.70
CA LEU A 144 14.56 10.04 10.14
C LEU A 144 14.53 8.58 10.64
N GLY A 145 15.18 7.68 9.89
CA GLY A 145 15.25 6.25 10.20
C GLY A 145 14.17 5.40 9.55
N PHE A 146 13.31 5.99 8.72
CA PHE A 146 12.39 5.26 7.85
C PHE A 146 12.97 5.10 6.44
N GLU A 147 12.81 3.94 5.85
CA GLU A 147 12.97 3.71 4.41
C GLU A 147 11.70 4.19 3.73
N ILE A 148 11.84 5.10 2.76
CA ILE A 148 10.71 5.73 2.11
C ILE A 148 10.38 5.00 0.81
N TYR A 149 9.11 4.74 0.62
CA TYR A 149 8.51 4.21 -0.61
C TYR A 149 7.33 5.09 -0.99
N GLU A 150 7.08 5.21 -2.27
CA GLU A 150 5.94 5.95 -2.82
C GLU A 150 4.94 4.94 -3.39
N TYR A 151 3.65 5.14 -3.12
CA TYR A 151 2.59 4.30 -3.63
C TYR A 151 1.27 5.06 -3.70
N ASP A 152 0.65 5.01 -4.85
CA ASP A 152 -0.54 5.80 -5.19
C ASP A 152 -1.85 5.21 -4.63
N ASP A 153 -1.94 3.89 -4.51
CA ASP A 153 -3.14 3.22 -4.00
C ASP A 153 -3.04 2.94 -2.48
N CYS A 154 -2.67 3.98 -1.73
CA CYS A 154 -2.66 3.94 -0.28
C CYS A 154 -4.10 3.94 0.30
N PRO A 155 -4.33 3.30 1.47
CA PRO A 155 -5.65 3.21 2.07
C PRO A 155 -6.20 4.57 2.50
N TYR A 156 -7.54 4.69 2.46
CA TYR A 156 -8.27 5.86 2.93
C TYR A 156 -8.69 5.72 4.38
N TYR A 157 -8.73 6.83 5.07
CA TYR A 157 -9.19 6.96 6.45
C TYR A 157 -10.17 8.11 6.57
N ASN A 158 -11.18 7.93 7.38
CA ASN A 158 -12.05 9.02 7.76
C ASN A 158 -11.26 10.02 8.63
N ALA A 159 -11.14 11.28 8.16
CA ALA A 159 -10.32 12.30 8.81
C ALA A 159 -10.82 12.71 10.20
N THR A 160 -12.09 12.43 10.55
CA THR A 160 -12.68 12.75 11.84
C THR A 160 -12.57 11.59 12.83
N THR A 161 -12.92 10.37 12.40
CA THR A 161 -12.94 9.20 13.28
C THR A 161 -11.64 8.44 13.35
N LEU A 162 -10.69 8.72 12.42
CA LEU A 162 -9.40 8.02 12.23
C LEU A 162 -9.58 6.51 12.02
N LYS A 163 -10.72 6.10 11.47
CA LYS A 163 -10.99 4.72 11.09
C LYS A 163 -10.68 4.50 9.63
N LYS A 164 -10.08 3.35 9.34
CA LYS A 164 -9.78 2.92 7.99
C LYS A 164 -11.06 2.60 7.23
N VAL A 165 -11.16 3.09 5.99
CA VAL A 165 -12.24 2.75 5.07
C VAL A 165 -12.08 1.31 4.59
N ALA A 166 -13.19 0.60 4.42
CA ALA A 166 -13.16 -0.80 3.99
C ALA A 166 -12.54 -0.92 2.58
N TYR A 167 -11.78 -2.00 2.37
CA TYR A 167 -11.14 -2.25 1.09
C TYR A 167 -12.16 -2.38 -0.05
N GLY A 168 -11.95 -1.60 -1.13
CA GLY A 168 -12.83 -1.60 -2.30
C GLY A 168 -14.09 -0.72 -2.17
N SER A 169 -14.28 -0.03 -1.04
CA SER A 169 -15.32 0.99 -0.92
C SER A 169 -14.91 2.28 -1.62
N VAL A 170 -15.87 3.00 -2.14
CA VAL A 170 -15.66 4.34 -2.69
C VAL A 170 -15.45 5.31 -1.52
N PRO A 171 -14.35 6.08 -1.49
CA PRO A 171 -14.11 7.06 -0.44
C PRO A 171 -15.18 8.14 -0.44
N ALA A 172 -15.62 8.57 0.74
CA ALA A 172 -16.51 9.72 0.92
C ALA A 172 -15.67 11.02 0.96
N ASP A 173 -16.32 12.17 0.86
CA ASP A 173 -15.64 13.48 0.92
C ASP A 173 -14.89 13.74 2.23
N THR A 174 -15.22 12.99 3.28
CA THR A 174 -14.55 13.05 4.59
C THR A 174 -13.35 12.13 4.69
N ASP A 175 -13.12 11.29 3.69
CA ASP A 175 -12.09 10.29 3.71
C ASP A 175 -10.85 10.82 2.97
N MET A 176 -9.71 10.70 3.63
CA MET A 176 -8.43 11.18 3.12
C MET A 176 -7.45 10.02 2.97
N GLN A 177 -6.64 10.05 1.92
CA GLN A 177 -5.60 9.05 1.73
C GLN A 177 -4.53 9.19 2.80
N ALA A 178 -3.96 8.07 3.22
CA ALA A 178 -3.00 8.03 4.31
C ALA A 178 -1.68 7.41 3.89
N SER A 179 -0.59 7.95 4.41
CA SER A 179 0.72 7.31 4.36
C SER A 179 0.86 6.29 5.48
N ILE A 180 1.41 5.11 5.17
CA ILE A 180 1.45 3.97 6.08
C ILE A 180 2.88 3.68 6.50
N ALA A 181 3.12 3.58 7.82
CA ALA A 181 4.39 3.14 8.37
C ALA A 181 4.28 1.75 8.98
N PHE A 182 5.30 0.94 8.77
CA PHE A 182 5.36 -0.41 9.34
C PHE A 182 6.81 -0.90 9.51
N SER A 183 6.97 -1.98 10.27
CA SER A 183 8.24 -2.70 10.38
C SER A 183 8.11 -4.09 9.76
N PRO A 184 8.84 -4.40 8.67
CA PRO A 184 8.78 -5.70 7.99
C PRO A 184 9.04 -6.90 8.91
N THR A 185 9.87 -6.73 9.93
CA THR A 185 10.20 -7.78 10.91
C THR A 185 9.00 -8.25 11.74
N ARG A 186 7.93 -7.44 11.77
CA ARG A 186 6.67 -7.74 12.49
C ARG A 186 5.50 -7.97 11.56
N MET A 187 5.78 -8.19 10.26
CA MET A 187 4.79 -8.51 9.24
C MET A 187 5.02 -9.92 8.71
N MET A 188 3.97 -10.56 8.30
CA MET A 188 3.98 -11.86 7.65
C MET A 188 3.51 -11.72 6.21
N LYS A 189 4.21 -12.37 5.30
CA LYS A 189 3.81 -12.50 3.90
C LYS A 189 3.88 -13.96 3.50
N ALA A 190 2.77 -14.49 2.97
CA ALA A 190 2.73 -15.80 2.38
C ALA A 190 2.30 -15.71 0.92
N ASN A 191 3.05 -16.36 0.03
CA ASN A 191 2.74 -16.42 -1.40
C ASN A 191 2.65 -17.88 -1.84
N GLY A 192 1.57 -18.23 -2.51
CA GLY A 192 1.45 -19.47 -3.25
C GLY A 192 2.10 -19.36 -4.64
N SER A 193 2.20 -20.49 -5.32
CA SER A 193 2.67 -20.54 -6.70
C SER A 193 1.71 -19.85 -7.66
N VAL A 194 2.25 -19.22 -8.71
CA VAL A 194 1.46 -18.71 -9.83
C VAL A 194 1.16 -19.87 -10.77
N LYS A 195 -0.13 -20.10 -11.05
CA LYS A 195 -0.58 -21.09 -12.04
C LYS A 195 -1.11 -20.38 -13.27
N THR A 196 -0.61 -20.81 -14.42
CA THR A 196 -1.09 -20.37 -15.74
C THR A 196 -2.09 -21.38 -16.26
N TYR A 197 -3.22 -20.91 -16.72
CA TYR A 197 -4.22 -21.71 -17.42
C TYR A 197 -4.28 -21.22 -18.85
N ALA A 198 -3.94 -22.09 -19.80
CA ALA A 198 -3.93 -21.77 -21.21
C ALA A 198 -4.64 -22.88 -22.00
N SER A 199 -5.46 -22.48 -22.96
CA SER A 199 -6.01 -23.36 -24.00
C SER A 199 -5.49 -22.85 -25.33
N GLU A 200 -5.01 -23.75 -26.19
CA GLU A 200 -4.50 -23.40 -27.51
C GLU A 200 -5.60 -23.55 -28.57
N ALA A 201 -5.57 -22.72 -29.62
CA ALA A 201 -6.51 -22.70 -30.71
C ALA A 201 -6.66 -24.09 -31.41
N LYS A 202 -5.55 -24.82 -31.50
CA LYS A 202 -5.54 -26.19 -32.09
C LYS A 202 -6.45 -27.19 -31.36
N ASN A 203 -6.72 -26.94 -30.06
CA ASN A 203 -7.61 -27.79 -29.25
C ASN A 203 -9.04 -27.34 -29.31
N ASN A 204 -9.34 -26.24 -30.00
CA ASN A 204 -10.69 -25.67 -30.12
C ASN A 204 -11.00 -25.28 -31.57
N PRO A 205 -11.26 -26.26 -32.44
CA PRO A 205 -11.38 -26.04 -33.89
C PRO A 205 -12.61 -25.22 -34.28
N THR A 206 -13.61 -25.09 -33.39
CA THR A 206 -14.81 -24.32 -33.66
C THR A 206 -14.64 -22.82 -33.53
N THR A 207 -13.78 -22.36 -32.62
CA THR A 207 -13.57 -20.94 -32.35
C THR A 207 -12.15 -20.46 -32.70
N GLN A 208 -11.20 -21.37 -32.93
CA GLN A 208 -9.80 -21.11 -33.31
C GLN A 208 -9.15 -20.01 -32.47
N GLU A 209 -9.33 -20.16 -31.14
CA GLU A 209 -8.93 -19.15 -30.18
C GLU A 209 -8.03 -19.71 -29.08
N ASN A 210 -7.08 -18.89 -28.66
CA ASN A 210 -6.25 -19.14 -27.48
C ASN A 210 -6.84 -18.43 -26.28
N LEU A 211 -6.98 -19.12 -25.15
CA LEU A 211 -7.44 -18.55 -23.88
C LEU A 211 -6.31 -18.59 -22.88
N ILE A 212 -6.07 -17.47 -22.19
CA ILE A 212 -5.03 -17.37 -21.16
C ILE A 212 -5.61 -16.73 -19.91
N SER A 213 -5.36 -17.34 -18.76
CA SER A 213 -5.66 -16.77 -17.44
C SER A 213 -4.62 -17.18 -16.40
N PHE A 214 -4.53 -16.41 -15.33
CA PHE A 214 -3.58 -16.65 -14.23
C PHE A 214 -4.31 -16.72 -12.90
N ARG A 215 -3.75 -17.51 -12.00
CA ARG A 215 -4.21 -17.61 -10.62
C ARG A 215 -3.00 -17.67 -9.68
N THR A 216 -3.06 -16.90 -8.61
CA THR A 216 -2.10 -16.98 -7.50
C THR A 216 -2.83 -16.82 -6.17
N TYR A 217 -2.19 -17.27 -5.11
CA TYR A 217 -2.63 -17.07 -3.74
C TYR A 217 -1.59 -16.24 -3.01
N SER A 218 -2.05 -15.25 -2.23
CA SER A 218 -1.13 -14.43 -1.43
C SER A 218 -1.87 -13.83 -0.26
N ILE A 219 -1.15 -13.58 0.83
CA ILE A 219 -1.64 -12.80 1.95
C ILE A 219 -0.48 -12.03 2.59
N CYS A 220 -0.79 -10.85 3.12
CA CYS A 220 0.11 -10.06 3.94
C CYS A 220 -0.65 -9.61 5.18
N LEU A 221 -0.13 -9.91 6.36
CA LEU A 221 -0.78 -9.61 7.64
C LEU A 221 0.24 -9.13 8.68
N PRO A 222 -0.16 -8.29 9.63
CA PRO A 222 0.68 -7.97 10.78
C PRO A 222 0.77 -9.17 11.74
N LEU A 223 1.99 -9.49 12.21
CA LEU A 223 2.23 -10.42 13.30
C LEU A 223 2.02 -9.74 14.66
N LYS A 224 2.43 -8.47 14.75
CA LYS A 224 2.27 -7.63 15.95
C LYS A 224 1.72 -6.27 15.54
N ASN A 225 0.62 -5.86 16.15
CA ASN A 225 -0.06 -4.62 15.82
C ASN A 225 0.76 -3.37 16.15
N GLU A 226 1.65 -3.42 17.16
CA GLU A 226 2.45 -2.25 17.60
C GLU A 226 3.44 -1.76 16.54
N ALA A 227 3.61 -2.49 15.45
CA ALA A 227 4.53 -2.14 14.36
C ALA A 227 3.85 -1.47 13.17
N MET A 228 2.62 -1.00 13.33
CA MET A 228 1.85 -0.29 12.31
C MET A 228 1.51 1.11 12.74
N GLY A 229 1.45 2.03 11.78
CA GLY A 229 1.00 3.41 12.00
C GLY A 229 0.56 4.06 10.69
N ALA A 230 -0.19 5.16 10.80
CA ALA A 230 -0.63 5.91 9.63
C ALA A 230 -0.54 7.42 9.89
N ILE A 231 -0.31 8.18 8.81
CA ILE A 231 -0.43 9.64 8.77
C ILE A 231 -1.53 9.96 7.78
N VAL A 232 -2.59 10.62 8.23
CA VAL A 232 -3.79 10.97 7.47
C VAL A 232 -3.84 12.47 7.28
N SER A 233 -4.16 12.97 6.09
CA SER A 233 -4.39 14.40 5.88
C SER A 233 -5.57 14.88 6.73
N ALA A 234 -5.35 15.91 7.56
CA ALA A 234 -6.45 16.51 8.29
C ALA A 234 -7.33 17.33 7.33
N LYS A 235 -8.63 17.10 7.35
CA LYS A 235 -9.58 17.90 6.56
C LYS A 235 -9.75 19.28 7.19
N VAL A 236 -9.69 20.30 6.36
CA VAL A 236 -10.03 21.68 6.77
C VAL A 236 -11.51 21.88 6.47
N THR A 237 -12.32 21.97 7.52
CA THR A 237 -13.67 22.51 7.36
C THR A 237 -13.53 24.00 7.06
N ALA A 238 -14.01 24.46 5.91
CA ALA A 238 -14.12 25.89 5.66
C ALA A 238 -14.92 26.50 6.83
N SER A 239 -14.29 27.37 7.63
CA SER A 239 -15.02 28.14 8.62
C SER A 239 -16.01 28.99 7.82
N ALA A 240 -17.31 28.78 8.06
CA ALA A 240 -18.35 29.69 7.62
C ALA A 240 -18.11 31.04 8.35
N GLY A 241 -17.47 31.99 7.69
CA GLY A 241 -17.24 33.29 8.29
C GLY A 241 -16.11 34.06 7.60
N ASP A 242 -16.36 34.60 6.43
CA ASP A 242 -15.92 35.93 6.06
C ASP A 242 -16.78 36.43 4.87
N ASN A 243 -18.06 36.67 5.19
CA ASN A 243 -18.84 37.65 4.48
C ASN A 243 -18.75 38.95 5.27
N LYS A 244 -17.78 39.79 4.93
CA LYS A 244 -17.86 41.24 5.15
C LYS A 244 -17.30 41.96 3.94
#